data_66049006bee1e60f0616bc8c321c45d2
#
_entry.id   66049006bee1e60f0616bc8c321c45d2
#
_cell.length_a   1.000
_cell.length_b   1.000
_cell.length_c   1.000
_cell.angle_alpha   90.00
_cell.angle_beta   90.00
_cell.angle_gamma   90.00
#
_symmetry.space_group_name_H-M   'P 1'
#
loop_
_entity.id
_entity.type
_entity.pdbx_description
1 polymer ?
#
loop_
_entity_poly.entity_id
_entity_poly.type
_entity_poly.pdbx_seq_one_letter_code
_entity_poly.pdbx_strand_id
1 'polypeptide(L)'
;MSLINGLLALLGEIESDAIAVHEERCISVRNRNADCLRCVEACTSGALAYRAGELLVEPERCIGCGTCATACPTCAIELRNPTDAELTAQLKHSIVATKGHPVIVCEQALEAANVAADDASAACAVPCLGRMDESALVGLAAYRAFDATLACGSCETCPHAPGGALVREVVEGARNLLEAFGSSMPIDLEECVPERVLEPGGSHGQAGSDGVGRRDFFRSAKDASTRAAGAAVAEELGMVEAEPVPAAHRKVGADGTLSQFVPTRRVRLYNYLQHVGQPTADEVETRVIGAVSIDAQKCSSCRMCAVFCPTGAIKKLDEGGVFGIVHRPSACMQCRLCEHICPEQ
;
A
#
# COMPACT_ATOMS: atom_id res chain seq x y z
N MET A 1 -9.04 41.76 3.41
CA MET A 1 -9.33 40.32 3.50
C MET A 1 -8.21 39.56 2.77
N SER A 2 -7.05 39.40 3.33
CA SER A 2 -6.01 38.69 2.56
C SER A 2 -4.90 38.03 3.39
N LEU A 3 -4.46 38.58 4.50
CA LEU A 3 -3.36 38.01 5.28
C LEU A 3 -3.81 36.84 6.18
N ILE A 4 -5.02 36.87 6.67
CA ILE A 4 -5.58 35.81 7.52
C ILE A 4 -5.87 34.54 6.69
N ASN A 5 -6.38 34.69 5.45
CA ASN A 5 -6.61 33.55 4.56
C ASN A 5 -5.30 32.94 4.05
N GLY A 6 -4.25 33.75 3.87
CA GLY A 6 -2.91 33.25 3.54
C GLY A 6 -2.24 32.52 4.71
N LEU A 7 -2.47 32.98 5.95
CA LEU A 7 -1.96 32.32 7.14
C LEU A 7 -2.73 31.04 7.46
N LEU A 8 -4.05 31.01 7.24
CA LEU A 8 -4.87 29.82 7.36
C LEU A 8 -4.58 28.80 6.26
N ALA A 9 -4.22 29.21 5.05
CA ALA A 9 -3.74 28.32 3.99
C ALA A 9 -2.34 27.74 4.32
N LEU A 10 -1.47 28.52 4.96
CA LEU A 10 -0.17 28.04 5.46
C LEU A 10 -0.30 27.12 6.69
N LEU A 11 -1.36 27.32 7.50
CA LEU A 11 -1.70 26.46 8.64
C LEU A 11 -2.60 25.28 8.23
N GLY A 12 -3.16 25.30 7.02
CA GLY A 12 -4.04 24.27 6.47
C GLY A 12 -3.30 23.03 5.96
N GLU A 13 -1.98 23.08 5.81
CA GLU A 13 -1.12 21.90 5.62
C GLU A 13 -0.68 21.33 6.98
N ILE A 14 -1.62 21.02 7.88
CA ILE A 14 -1.32 20.14 9.01
C ILE A 14 -1.29 18.73 8.44
N GLU A 15 -0.23 18.45 7.72
CA GLU A 15 0.11 17.11 7.29
C GLU A 15 0.38 16.26 8.53
N SER A 16 -0.26 15.10 8.60
CA SER A 16 0.09 14.11 9.62
C SER A 16 1.55 13.70 9.45
N ASP A 17 2.32 13.63 10.52
CA ASP A 17 3.68 13.07 10.48
C ASP A 17 3.71 11.62 10.00
N ALA A 18 2.57 10.92 10.05
CA ALA A 18 2.45 9.52 9.69
C ALA A 18 2.08 9.29 8.22
N ILE A 19 1.22 10.14 7.64
CA ILE A 19 0.71 9.95 6.27
C ILE A 19 0.74 11.25 5.46
N ALA A 20 0.95 11.13 4.14
CA ALA A 20 0.74 12.17 3.15
C ALA A 20 -0.53 11.86 2.34
N VAL A 21 -1.31 12.89 2.03
CA VAL A 21 -2.50 12.79 1.18
C VAL A 21 -2.25 13.50 -0.14
N HIS A 22 -2.41 12.78 -1.24
CA HIS A 22 -2.31 13.24 -2.61
C HIS A 22 -3.71 13.35 -3.21
N GLU A 23 -4.37 14.47 -2.98
CA GLU A 23 -5.76 14.69 -3.39
C GLU A 23 -5.99 14.51 -4.89
N GLU A 24 -5.01 14.90 -5.71
CA GLU A 24 -5.06 14.76 -7.17
C GLU A 24 -5.13 13.29 -7.63
N ARG A 25 -4.77 12.34 -6.76
CA ARG A 25 -4.88 10.90 -7.00
C ARG A 25 -6.19 10.31 -6.47
N CYS A 26 -6.87 10.99 -5.53
CA CYS A 26 -8.10 10.51 -4.91
C CYS A 26 -9.26 10.54 -5.91
N ILE A 27 -9.91 9.41 -6.17
CA ILE A 27 -10.99 9.32 -7.16
C ILE A 27 -12.22 10.12 -6.73
N SER A 28 -12.55 10.17 -5.44
CA SER A 28 -13.67 10.97 -4.92
C SER A 28 -13.40 12.47 -5.02
N VAL A 29 -12.14 12.90 -4.87
CA VAL A 29 -11.73 14.29 -5.10
C VAL A 29 -11.70 14.61 -6.62
N ARG A 30 -11.30 13.65 -7.46
CA ARG A 30 -11.26 13.84 -8.92
C ARG A 30 -12.63 14.00 -9.55
N ASN A 31 -13.62 13.33 -9.01
CA ASN A 31 -14.99 13.39 -9.55
C ASN A 31 -16.02 13.31 -8.42
N ARG A 32 -16.90 14.29 -8.38
CA ARG A 32 -17.97 14.39 -7.36
C ARG A 32 -19.00 13.24 -7.38
N ASN A 33 -19.08 12.50 -8.47
CA ASN A 33 -19.99 11.35 -8.60
C ASN A 33 -19.33 10.04 -8.12
N ALA A 34 -18.04 10.07 -7.77
CA ALA A 34 -17.36 8.92 -7.17
C ALA A 34 -17.52 8.97 -5.65
N ASP A 35 -17.85 7.83 -5.06
CA ASP A 35 -18.11 7.65 -3.63
C ASP A 35 -17.14 6.66 -2.97
N CYS A 36 -15.88 6.66 -3.38
CA CYS A 36 -14.87 5.80 -2.80
C CYS A 36 -14.52 6.24 -1.38
N LEU A 37 -14.87 5.40 -0.41
CA LEU A 37 -14.55 5.59 1.01
C LEU A 37 -13.61 4.52 1.58
N ARG A 38 -12.95 3.72 0.75
CA ARG A 38 -12.12 2.57 1.17
C ARG A 38 -11.10 2.91 2.25
N CYS A 39 -10.43 4.07 2.14
CA CYS A 39 -9.45 4.49 3.13
C CYS A 39 -10.09 4.94 4.46
N VAL A 40 -11.28 5.53 4.41
CA VAL A 40 -12.06 5.95 5.59
C VAL A 40 -12.58 4.71 6.32
N GLU A 41 -13.17 3.76 5.59
CA GLU A 41 -13.70 2.50 6.12
C GLU A 41 -12.58 1.62 6.71
N ALA A 42 -11.41 1.62 6.09
CA ALA A 42 -10.23 0.89 6.57
C ALA A 42 -9.48 1.60 7.71
N CYS A 43 -9.86 2.84 8.04
CA CYS A 43 -9.17 3.59 9.09
C CYS A 43 -9.51 3.07 10.47
N THR A 44 -8.58 2.36 11.09
CA THR A 44 -8.79 1.67 12.39
C THR A 44 -8.95 2.64 13.56
N SER A 45 -8.40 3.86 13.47
CA SER A 45 -8.48 4.89 14.51
C SER A 45 -9.56 5.96 14.22
N GLY A 46 -10.22 5.88 13.06
CA GLY A 46 -11.17 6.89 12.62
C GLY A 46 -10.55 8.27 12.39
N ALA A 47 -9.25 8.33 12.08
CA ALA A 47 -8.53 9.58 11.80
C ALA A 47 -8.83 10.16 10.42
N LEU A 48 -9.46 9.39 9.52
CA LEU A 48 -9.78 9.81 8.16
C LEU A 48 -11.27 10.08 7.99
N ALA A 49 -11.60 11.19 7.34
CA ALA A 49 -12.95 11.52 6.95
C ALA A 49 -12.96 12.15 5.55
N TYR A 50 -14.03 11.90 4.78
CA TYR A 50 -14.27 12.60 3.50
C TYR A 50 -15.47 13.53 3.66
N ARG A 51 -15.26 14.83 3.48
CA ARG A 51 -16.29 15.86 3.63
C ARG A 51 -16.09 16.97 2.61
N ALA A 52 -17.18 17.44 2.04
CA ALA A 52 -17.22 18.57 1.11
C ALA A 52 -16.26 18.47 -0.09
N GLY A 53 -15.91 17.27 -0.53
CA GLY A 53 -15.01 17.04 -1.68
C GLY A 53 -13.54 16.92 -1.29
N GLU A 54 -13.21 16.88 -0.01
CA GLU A 54 -11.85 16.82 0.52
C GLU A 54 -11.66 15.60 1.43
N LEU A 55 -10.47 15.04 1.41
CA LEU A 55 -10.06 13.98 2.33
C LEU A 55 -9.31 14.59 3.51
N LEU A 56 -9.97 14.57 4.67
CA LEU A 56 -9.48 15.16 5.90
C LEU A 56 -8.76 14.13 6.77
N VAL A 57 -7.69 14.57 7.41
CA VAL A 57 -6.91 13.76 8.36
C VAL A 57 -6.91 14.46 9.71
N GLU A 58 -7.23 13.73 10.78
CA GLU A 58 -7.04 14.17 12.17
C GLU A 58 -5.69 13.60 12.67
N PRO A 59 -4.60 14.40 12.66
CA PRO A 59 -3.24 13.90 12.91
C PRO A 59 -3.08 13.27 14.29
N GLU A 60 -3.75 13.82 15.30
CA GLU A 60 -3.68 13.35 16.69
C GLU A 60 -4.29 11.95 16.88
N ARG A 61 -5.23 11.57 16.00
CA ARG A 61 -5.86 10.24 16.00
C ARG A 61 -5.14 9.25 15.12
N CYS A 62 -4.28 9.71 14.22
CA CYS A 62 -3.57 8.85 13.29
C CYS A 62 -2.46 8.08 14.01
N ILE A 63 -2.57 6.76 14.04
CA ILE A 63 -1.60 5.86 14.69
C ILE A 63 -0.52 5.35 13.73
N GLY A 64 -0.52 5.78 12.46
CA GLY A 64 0.48 5.34 11.47
C GLY A 64 0.37 3.87 11.04
N CYS A 65 -0.76 3.19 11.27
CA CYS A 65 -0.91 1.76 10.97
C CYS A 65 -0.81 1.41 9.48
N GLY A 66 -1.00 2.36 8.56
CA GLY A 66 -0.85 2.18 7.12
C GLY A 66 -1.98 1.46 6.40
N THR A 67 -2.99 0.96 7.10
CA THR A 67 -4.13 0.23 6.50
C THR A 67 -4.85 1.05 5.42
N CYS A 68 -5.03 2.35 5.64
CA CYS A 68 -5.65 3.26 4.67
C CYS A 68 -4.84 3.39 3.37
N ALA A 69 -3.52 3.40 3.44
CA ALA A 69 -2.66 3.44 2.27
C ALA A 69 -2.77 2.14 1.46
N THR A 70 -2.82 0.98 2.12
CA THR A 70 -3.02 -0.33 1.48
C THR A 70 -4.40 -0.47 0.87
N ALA A 71 -5.45 0.05 1.53
CA ALA A 71 -6.82 0.04 1.02
C ALA A 71 -7.01 0.99 -0.18
N CYS A 72 -6.19 2.05 -0.31
CA CYS A 72 -6.34 3.03 -1.38
C CYS A 72 -5.89 2.46 -2.74
N PRO A 73 -6.78 2.28 -3.72
CA PRO A 73 -6.39 1.70 -5.01
C PRO A 73 -5.50 2.63 -5.83
N THR A 74 -5.58 3.94 -5.58
CA THR A 74 -4.88 4.95 -6.37
C THR A 74 -3.62 5.48 -5.70
N CYS A 75 -3.19 4.90 -4.58
CA CYS A 75 -2.06 5.41 -3.79
C CYS A 75 -2.19 6.93 -3.50
N ALA A 76 -3.42 7.38 -3.24
CA ALA A 76 -3.67 8.76 -2.82
C ALA A 76 -3.21 9.00 -1.37
N ILE A 77 -2.93 7.96 -0.62
CA ILE A 77 -2.37 8.01 0.72
C ILE A 77 -1.04 7.27 0.71
N GLU A 78 0.00 7.92 1.17
CA GLU A 78 1.34 7.35 1.34
C GLU A 78 1.78 7.50 2.79
N LEU A 79 2.51 6.51 3.31
CA LEU A 79 3.11 6.61 4.64
C LEU A 79 4.40 7.42 4.58
N ARG A 80 4.58 8.26 5.60
CA ARG A 80 5.83 9.01 5.83
C ARG A 80 6.75 8.33 6.82
N ASN A 81 6.17 7.50 7.70
CA ASN A 81 6.95 6.84 8.76
C ASN A 81 6.29 5.51 9.19
N PRO A 82 6.92 4.36 8.88
CA PRO A 82 7.97 4.20 7.90
C PRO A 82 7.48 4.40 6.47
N THR A 83 8.32 4.94 5.62
CA THR A 83 8.08 5.01 4.16
C THR A 83 8.07 3.60 3.55
N ASP A 84 7.62 3.49 2.31
CA ASP A 84 7.67 2.22 1.56
C ASP A 84 9.13 1.72 1.36
N ALA A 85 10.09 2.63 1.20
CA ALA A 85 11.51 2.29 1.08
C ALA A 85 12.08 1.75 2.41
N GLU A 86 11.75 2.40 3.52
CA GLU A 86 12.15 1.94 4.85
C GLU A 86 11.53 0.58 5.20
N LEU A 87 10.24 0.37 4.89
CA LEU A 87 9.60 -0.94 5.05
C LEU A 87 10.31 -2.01 4.22
N THR A 88 10.63 -1.69 2.96
CA THR A 88 11.37 -2.62 2.09
C THR A 88 12.74 -2.98 2.68
N ALA A 89 13.45 -2.01 3.25
CA ALA A 89 14.73 -2.26 3.91
C ALA A 89 14.57 -3.17 5.14
N GLN A 90 13.53 -2.97 5.95
CA GLN A 90 13.22 -3.83 7.10
C GLN A 90 12.87 -5.26 6.67
N LEU A 91 12.09 -5.43 5.59
CA LEU A 91 11.79 -6.75 5.02
C LEU A 91 13.05 -7.47 4.54
N LYS A 92 13.95 -6.78 3.83
CA LYS A 92 15.25 -7.33 3.41
C LYS A 92 16.10 -7.71 4.61
N HIS A 93 16.13 -6.88 5.65
CA HIS A 93 16.83 -7.20 6.90
C HIS A 93 16.29 -8.49 7.51
N SER A 94 14.96 -8.63 7.61
CA SER A 94 14.33 -9.85 8.15
C SER A 94 14.69 -11.08 7.32
N ILE A 95 14.71 -11.00 5.97
CA ILE A 95 15.16 -12.11 5.11
C ILE A 95 16.58 -12.56 5.47
N VAL A 96 17.49 -11.61 5.63
CA VAL A 96 18.90 -11.91 5.95
C VAL A 96 19.04 -12.48 7.36
N ALA A 97 18.42 -11.83 8.36
CA ALA A 97 18.51 -12.22 9.77
C ALA A 97 17.90 -13.62 10.02
N THR A 98 16.86 -13.98 9.28
CA THR A 98 16.17 -15.28 9.38
C THR A 98 16.62 -16.29 8.35
N LYS A 99 17.69 -16.02 7.61
CA LYS A 99 18.27 -16.92 6.57
C LYS A 99 17.27 -17.34 5.49
N GLY A 100 16.44 -16.40 5.06
CA GLY A 100 15.46 -16.61 4.00
C GLY A 100 14.05 -16.93 4.47
N HIS A 101 13.76 -16.87 5.77
CA HIS A 101 12.46 -17.13 6.39
C HIS A 101 11.89 -15.90 7.10
N PRO A 102 11.63 -14.78 6.40
CA PRO A 102 11.26 -13.51 7.02
C PRO A 102 9.97 -13.63 7.84
N VAL A 103 9.95 -12.88 8.93
CA VAL A 103 8.78 -12.74 9.80
C VAL A 103 8.36 -11.28 9.83
N ILE A 104 7.10 -11.03 9.54
CA ILE A 104 6.47 -9.73 9.70
C ILE A 104 5.53 -9.83 10.90
N VAL A 105 5.68 -8.94 11.87
CA VAL A 105 4.92 -9.01 13.13
C VAL A 105 4.23 -7.69 13.41
N CYS A 106 2.96 -7.73 13.86
CA CYS A 106 2.29 -6.52 14.33
C CYS A 106 2.56 -6.28 15.82
N GLU A 107 2.47 -5.00 16.24
CA GLU A 107 2.65 -4.61 17.65
C GLU A 107 1.76 -5.41 18.60
N GLN A 108 0.50 -5.66 18.22
CA GLN A 108 -0.44 -6.42 19.05
C GLN A 108 0.01 -7.88 19.28
N ALA A 109 0.66 -8.49 18.29
CA ALA A 109 1.22 -9.84 18.47
C ALA A 109 2.43 -9.82 19.42
N LEU A 110 3.27 -8.80 19.34
CA LEU A 110 4.39 -8.61 20.27
C LEU A 110 3.91 -8.32 21.68
N GLU A 111 2.91 -7.44 21.85
CA GLU A 111 2.30 -7.14 23.14
C GLU A 111 1.67 -8.40 23.78
N ALA A 112 0.93 -9.18 22.98
CA ALA A 112 0.33 -10.43 23.43
C ALA A 112 1.36 -11.50 23.86
N ALA A 113 2.51 -11.53 23.16
CA ALA A 113 3.63 -12.40 23.48
C ALA A 113 4.50 -11.85 24.64
N ASN A 114 4.22 -10.63 25.13
CA ASN A 114 5.05 -9.91 26.10
C ASN A 114 6.52 -9.80 25.67
N VAL A 115 6.73 -9.51 24.37
CA VAL A 115 8.03 -9.36 23.73
C VAL A 115 8.26 -7.90 23.38
N ALA A 116 9.39 -7.33 23.80
CA ALA A 116 9.79 -6.02 23.32
C ALA A 116 10.23 -6.10 21.85
N ALA A 117 10.03 -5.04 21.11
CA ALA A 117 10.39 -5.05 19.68
C ALA A 117 11.89 -5.24 19.45
N ASP A 118 12.72 -4.73 20.34
CA ASP A 118 14.17 -4.91 20.29
C ASP A 118 14.57 -6.39 20.46
N ASP A 119 13.79 -7.17 21.23
CA ASP A 119 13.98 -8.61 21.42
C ASP A 119 13.52 -9.43 20.20
N ALA A 120 12.83 -8.82 19.26
CA ALA A 120 12.39 -9.39 17.98
C ALA A 120 13.10 -8.74 16.78
N SER A 121 14.36 -8.33 16.95
CA SER A 121 15.14 -7.54 15.98
C SER A 121 15.27 -8.22 14.61
N ALA A 122 15.17 -9.55 14.53
CA ALA A 122 15.16 -10.31 13.28
C ALA A 122 13.84 -10.23 12.50
N ALA A 123 12.75 -9.74 13.11
CA ALA A 123 11.47 -9.56 12.45
C ALA A 123 11.34 -8.15 11.85
N CYS A 124 10.42 -8.02 10.88
CA CYS A 124 9.93 -6.73 10.43
C CYS A 124 8.69 -6.36 11.27
N ALA A 125 8.88 -5.47 12.26
CA ALA A 125 7.79 -5.02 13.11
C ALA A 125 7.00 -3.87 12.45
N VAL A 126 5.66 -3.98 12.48
CA VAL A 126 4.74 -2.96 11.94
C VAL A 126 3.61 -2.71 12.94
N PRO A 127 3.02 -1.50 12.98
CA PRO A 127 1.89 -1.22 13.89
C PRO A 127 0.71 -2.16 13.65
N CYS A 128 0.42 -2.46 12.39
CA CYS A 128 -0.61 -3.40 11.99
C CYS A 128 -0.22 -4.06 10.66
N LEU A 129 -0.49 -5.35 10.49
CA LEU A 129 -0.25 -6.06 9.23
C LEU A 129 -1.09 -5.52 8.06
N GLY A 130 -2.14 -4.74 8.30
CA GLY A 130 -2.84 -3.97 7.28
C GLY A 130 -1.96 -2.99 6.50
N ARG A 131 -0.72 -2.74 6.95
CA ARG A 131 0.33 -2.01 6.22
C ARG A 131 0.85 -2.76 5.01
N MET A 132 0.80 -4.09 5.05
CA MET A 132 1.32 -4.92 3.96
C MET A 132 0.44 -4.81 2.73
N ASP A 133 1.06 -4.66 1.57
CA ASP A 133 0.40 -4.72 0.27
C ASP A 133 0.98 -5.85 -0.59
N GLU A 134 0.33 -6.19 -1.68
CA GLU A 134 0.75 -7.29 -2.56
C GLU A 134 2.16 -7.06 -3.10
N SER A 135 2.55 -5.81 -3.36
CA SER A 135 3.91 -5.53 -3.85
C SER A 135 4.97 -5.84 -2.81
N ALA A 136 4.68 -5.59 -1.52
CA ALA A 136 5.60 -5.92 -0.44
C ALA A 136 5.75 -7.45 -0.29
N LEU A 137 4.65 -8.19 -0.33
CA LEU A 137 4.67 -9.67 -0.20
C LEU A 137 5.29 -10.36 -1.42
N VAL A 138 4.95 -9.95 -2.64
CA VAL A 138 5.59 -10.44 -3.87
C VAL A 138 7.08 -10.08 -3.88
N GLY A 139 7.45 -8.94 -3.30
CA GLY A 139 8.84 -8.52 -3.14
C GLY A 139 9.68 -9.52 -2.34
N LEU A 140 9.11 -10.21 -1.35
CA LEU A 140 9.83 -11.23 -0.58
C LEU A 140 10.31 -12.38 -1.49
N ALA A 141 9.44 -12.86 -2.40
CA ALA A 141 9.83 -13.87 -3.37
C ALA A 141 10.88 -13.36 -4.37
N ALA A 142 10.74 -12.10 -4.82
CA ALA A 142 11.74 -11.47 -5.68
C ALA A 142 13.12 -11.37 -5.00
N TYR A 143 13.15 -11.16 -3.68
CA TYR A 143 14.36 -11.16 -2.84
C TYR A 143 14.80 -12.57 -2.40
N ARG A 144 14.23 -13.63 -2.99
CA ARG A 144 14.62 -15.02 -2.75
C ARG A 144 14.33 -15.53 -1.34
N ALA A 145 13.30 -15.03 -0.68
CA ALA A 145 12.76 -15.68 0.50
C ALA A 145 12.21 -17.07 0.16
N PHE A 146 12.36 -18.02 1.07
CA PHE A 146 11.85 -19.39 0.91
C PHE A 146 10.39 -19.49 1.28
N ASP A 147 9.98 -18.74 2.29
CA ASP A 147 8.61 -18.58 2.78
C ASP A 147 8.46 -17.18 3.42
N ALA A 148 7.28 -16.87 3.94
CA ALA A 148 7.07 -15.70 4.77
C ALA A 148 6.01 -15.98 5.83
N THR A 149 6.26 -15.54 7.06
CA THR A 149 5.29 -15.63 8.17
C THR A 149 4.84 -14.24 8.56
N LEU A 150 3.51 -14.04 8.62
CA LEU A 150 2.86 -12.85 9.12
C LEU A 150 2.21 -13.17 10.47
N ALA A 151 2.81 -12.69 11.58
CA ALA A 151 2.32 -12.91 12.93
C ALA A 151 1.34 -11.80 13.34
N CYS A 152 0.05 -12.10 13.43
CA CYS A 152 -1.01 -11.11 13.56
C CYS A 152 -1.70 -11.05 14.94
N GLY A 153 -1.48 -12.03 15.81
CA GLY A 153 -2.27 -12.13 17.02
C GLY A 153 -3.77 -12.29 16.73
N SER A 154 -4.61 -12.01 17.73
CA SER A 154 -6.08 -12.18 17.63
C SER A 154 -6.73 -10.96 16.97
N CYS A 155 -6.71 -10.89 15.62
CA CYS A 155 -7.25 -9.76 14.86
C CYS A 155 -8.75 -9.50 15.09
N GLU A 156 -9.55 -10.52 15.41
CA GLU A 156 -11.01 -10.40 15.61
C GLU A 156 -11.37 -9.51 16.81
N THR A 157 -10.56 -9.55 17.85
CA THR A 157 -10.74 -8.76 19.07
C THR A 157 -9.85 -7.52 19.12
N CYS A 158 -9.03 -7.32 18.09
CA CYS A 158 -8.08 -6.23 18.00
C CYS A 158 -8.79 -4.89 17.70
N PRO A 159 -8.37 -3.77 18.33
CA PRO A 159 -8.84 -2.43 17.93
C PRO A 159 -8.60 -2.11 16.44
N HIS A 160 -7.68 -2.85 15.81
CA HIS A 160 -7.30 -2.69 14.40
C HIS A 160 -7.88 -3.81 13.50
N ALA A 161 -9.02 -4.39 13.85
CA ALA A 161 -9.69 -5.45 13.09
C ALA A 161 -9.81 -5.20 11.57
N PRO A 162 -10.12 -3.98 11.07
CA PRO A 162 -10.12 -3.70 9.64
C PRO A 162 -8.79 -4.00 8.93
N GLY A 163 -7.65 -3.77 9.61
CA GLY A 163 -6.34 -4.12 9.08
C GLY A 163 -6.11 -5.63 9.01
N GLY A 164 -6.63 -6.38 9.99
CA GLY A 164 -6.60 -7.84 9.99
C GLY A 164 -7.45 -8.44 8.87
N ALA A 165 -8.60 -7.86 8.55
CA ALA A 165 -9.42 -8.28 7.41
C ALA A 165 -8.68 -8.00 6.08
N LEU A 166 -8.14 -6.79 5.92
CA LEU A 166 -7.45 -6.38 4.70
C LEU A 166 -6.20 -7.23 4.43
N VAL A 167 -5.40 -7.58 5.44
CA VAL A 167 -4.19 -8.38 5.22
C VAL A 167 -4.49 -9.79 4.72
N ARG A 168 -5.63 -10.38 5.09
CA ARG A 168 -6.06 -11.68 4.56
C ARG A 168 -6.31 -11.62 3.05
N GLU A 169 -6.99 -10.57 2.58
CA GLU A 169 -7.21 -10.32 1.16
C GLU A 169 -5.88 -10.06 0.41
N VAL A 170 -4.98 -9.31 1.03
CA VAL A 170 -3.64 -9.03 0.48
C VAL A 170 -2.82 -10.30 0.34
N VAL A 171 -2.82 -11.17 1.35
CA VAL A 171 -2.10 -12.45 1.32
C VAL A 171 -2.65 -13.36 0.21
N GLU A 172 -3.98 -13.46 0.10
CA GLU A 172 -4.62 -14.22 -0.98
C GLU A 172 -4.24 -13.66 -2.36
N GLY A 173 -4.37 -12.35 -2.56
CA GLY A 173 -3.97 -11.69 -3.81
C GLY A 173 -2.48 -11.86 -4.14
N ALA A 174 -1.60 -11.83 -3.14
CA ALA A 174 -0.17 -12.06 -3.33
C ALA A 174 0.13 -13.52 -3.70
N ARG A 175 -0.52 -14.49 -3.06
CA ARG A 175 -0.40 -15.92 -3.42
C ARG A 175 -0.84 -16.18 -4.86
N ASN A 176 -2.00 -15.65 -5.27
CA ASN A 176 -2.50 -15.78 -6.64
C ASN A 176 -1.52 -15.19 -7.67
N LEU A 177 -0.94 -14.02 -7.36
CA LEU A 177 0.08 -13.39 -8.21
C LEU A 177 1.35 -14.23 -8.29
N LEU A 178 1.83 -14.76 -7.17
CA LEU A 178 3.02 -15.61 -7.14
C LEU A 178 2.82 -16.90 -7.94
N GLU A 179 1.69 -17.57 -7.75
CA GLU A 179 1.33 -18.78 -8.50
C GLU A 179 1.25 -18.50 -10.01
N ALA A 180 0.59 -17.40 -10.41
CA ALA A 180 0.47 -16.98 -11.79
C ALA A 180 1.82 -16.68 -12.46
N PHE A 181 2.87 -16.42 -11.66
CA PHE A 181 4.24 -16.19 -12.12
C PHE A 181 5.19 -17.37 -11.79
N GLY A 182 4.63 -18.55 -11.50
CA GLY A 182 5.38 -19.79 -11.33
C GLY A 182 6.12 -19.91 -9.98
N SER A 183 5.78 -19.10 -8.98
CA SER A 183 6.32 -19.22 -7.64
C SER A 183 5.34 -19.91 -6.70
N SER A 184 5.84 -20.87 -5.94
CA SER A 184 5.08 -21.55 -4.87
C SER A 184 5.54 -21.12 -3.47
N MET A 185 6.14 -19.93 -3.32
CA MET A 185 6.58 -19.43 -2.02
C MET A 185 5.40 -19.33 -1.05
N PRO A 186 5.42 -20.06 0.08
CA PRO A 186 4.36 -19.97 1.09
C PRO A 186 4.37 -18.60 1.77
N ILE A 187 3.16 -18.09 2.07
CA ILE A 187 2.96 -16.90 2.90
C ILE A 187 1.94 -17.28 3.95
N ASP A 188 2.34 -17.40 5.20
CA ASP A 188 1.46 -17.91 6.26
C ASP A 188 1.06 -16.81 7.23
N LEU A 189 -0.19 -16.88 7.72
CA LEU A 189 -0.72 -16.03 8.78
C LEU A 189 -0.74 -16.86 10.06
N GLU A 190 -0.02 -16.42 11.09
CA GLU A 190 0.08 -17.07 12.38
C GLU A 190 -0.41 -16.13 13.49
N GLU A 191 -1.05 -16.70 14.53
CA GLU A 191 -1.51 -15.92 15.68
C GLU A 191 -0.42 -15.71 16.75
N CYS A 192 0.71 -16.40 16.62
CA CYS A 192 1.82 -16.33 17.56
C CYS A 192 3.08 -15.78 16.90
N VAL A 193 3.91 -15.11 17.68
CA VAL A 193 5.24 -14.71 17.26
C VAL A 193 6.15 -15.94 17.21
N PRO A 194 6.77 -16.28 16.07
CA PRO A 194 7.66 -17.43 15.96
C PRO A 194 8.92 -17.29 16.84
N GLU A 195 9.29 -18.36 17.55
CA GLU A 195 10.49 -18.35 18.41
C GLU A 195 11.79 -17.99 17.68
N ARG A 196 11.86 -18.28 16.37
CA ARG A 196 13.05 -18.02 15.55
C ARG A 196 13.46 -16.56 15.42
N VAL A 197 12.57 -15.62 15.78
CA VAL A 197 12.86 -14.18 15.73
C VAL A 197 13.09 -13.58 17.13
N LEU A 198 12.95 -14.39 18.17
CA LEU A 198 13.19 -13.97 19.54
C LEU A 198 14.68 -14.12 19.87
N GLU A 199 15.26 -13.12 20.51
CA GLU A 199 16.65 -13.18 20.97
C GLU A 199 16.82 -14.27 22.05
N PRO A 200 17.82 -15.17 21.93
CA PRO A 200 18.08 -16.19 22.94
C PRO A 200 18.48 -15.52 24.28
N GLY A 201 17.57 -15.47 25.21
CA GLY A 201 17.83 -14.96 26.56
C GLY A 201 17.23 -13.61 26.91
N GLY A 202 16.32 -13.09 26.08
CA GLY A 202 15.49 -11.95 26.45
C GLY A 202 14.73 -12.27 27.73
N SER A 203 15.16 -11.72 28.88
CA SER A 203 14.49 -11.85 30.15
C SER A 203 13.09 -11.24 30.02
N HIS A 204 12.05 -11.98 30.37
CA HIS A 204 10.70 -11.45 30.56
C HIS A 204 10.75 -10.30 31.58
N GLY A 205 11.13 -9.11 31.12
CA GLY A 205 11.13 -7.89 31.91
C GLY A 205 9.68 -7.51 32.20
N GLN A 206 9.32 -7.51 33.47
CA GLN A 206 8.09 -6.87 33.92
C GLN A 206 8.12 -5.43 33.39
N ALA A 207 7.12 -5.09 32.59
CA ALA A 207 6.94 -3.76 32.04
C ALA A 207 6.91 -2.74 33.18
N GLY A 208 8.03 -2.05 33.36
CA GLY A 208 8.08 -0.86 34.18
C GLY A 208 7.26 0.23 33.51
N SER A 209 6.43 0.89 34.27
CA SER A 209 5.40 1.86 33.86
C SER A 209 5.94 3.21 33.35
N ASP A 210 7.12 3.24 32.76
CA ASP A 210 7.63 4.44 32.10
C ASP A 210 7.46 4.28 30.57
N GLY A 211 6.28 4.72 30.11
CA GLY A 211 5.86 4.61 28.73
C GLY A 211 6.80 5.38 27.78
N VAL A 212 7.64 4.65 27.10
CA VAL A 212 8.24 5.14 25.85
C VAL A 212 7.09 5.25 24.85
N GLY A 213 6.75 6.47 24.44
CA GLY A 213 5.61 6.74 23.59
C GLY A 213 5.76 6.00 22.25
N ARG A 214 4.64 5.54 21.67
CA ARG A 214 4.56 4.86 20.35
C ARG A 214 5.42 5.51 19.25
N ARG A 215 5.63 6.83 19.35
CA ARG A 215 6.50 7.60 18.43
C ARG A 215 7.99 7.32 18.63
N ASP A 216 8.43 7.01 19.84
CA ASP A 216 9.85 6.79 20.14
C ASP A 216 10.31 5.40 19.77
N PHE A 217 9.39 4.41 19.78
CA PHE A 217 9.62 3.05 19.28
C PHE A 217 10.07 3.05 17.81
N PHE A 218 9.36 3.75 16.94
CA PHE A 218 9.74 3.84 15.52
C PHE A 218 10.96 4.71 15.25
N ARG A 219 11.31 5.61 16.18
CA ARG A 219 12.57 6.37 16.09
C ARG A 219 13.80 5.53 16.45
N SER A 220 13.70 4.66 17.44
CA SER A 220 14.83 3.83 17.89
C SER A 220 15.17 2.72 16.90
N ALA A 221 14.18 2.13 16.22
CA ALA A 221 14.40 1.18 15.11
C ALA A 221 15.13 1.81 13.91
N LYS A 222 15.20 3.13 13.87
CA LYS A 222 15.72 3.94 12.76
C LYS A 222 17.25 4.01 12.65
N ASP A 223 17.99 3.77 13.71
CA ASP A 223 19.36 4.33 13.75
C ASP A 223 20.52 3.35 13.53
N ALA A 224 20.39 2.05 13.66
CA ALA A 224 21.62 1.26 13.81
C ALA A 224 21.98 0.26 12.71
N SER A 225 21.04 -0.36 11.98
CA SER A 225 21.46 -1.49 11.12
C SER A 225 20.85 -1.57 9.71
N THR A 226 19.80 -0.82 9.40
CA THR A 226 19.00 -1.03 8.19
C THR A 226 19.62 -0.49 6.89
N ARG A 227 20.47 0.52 6.96
CA ARG A 227 21.06 1.15 5.75
C ARG A 227 22.10 0.28 5.03
N ALA A 228 22.91 -0.45 5.76
CA ALA A 228 24.02 -1.21 5.16
C ALA A 228 23.56 -2.55 4.53
N ALA A 229 22.66 -3.27 5.19
CA ALA A 229 22.21 -4.58 4.70
C ALA A 229 21.24 -4.47 3.51
N GLY A 230 20.34 -3.47 3.50
CA GLY A 230 19.39 -3.28 2.42
C GLY A 230 20.05 -2.88 1.09
N ALA A 231 21.07 -2.02 1.13
CA ALA A 231 21.80 -1.59 -0.07
C ALA A 231 22.59 -2.73 -0.73
N ALA A 232 23.23 -3.57 0.06
CA ALA A 232 24.03 -4.69 -0.44
C ALA A 232 23.18 -5.73 -1.21
N VAL A 233 21.97 -6.04 -0.70
CA VAL A 233 21.07 -7.01 -1.35
C VAL A 233 20.46 -6.43 -2.63
N ALA A 234 20.11 -5.14 -2.67
CA ALA A 234 19.57 -4.49 -3.87
C ALA A 234 20.61 -4.41 -5.00
N GLU A 235 21.87 -4.11 -4.64
CA GLU A 235 22.98 -4.05 -5.59
C GLU A 235 23.31 -5.44 -6.16
N GLU A 236 23.29 -6.48 -5.34
CA GLU A 236 23.58 -7.86 -5.75
C GLU A 236 22.47 -8.45 -6.66
N LEU A 237 21.21 -8.02 -6.49
CA LEU A 237 20.08 -8.46 -7.31
C LEU A 237 19.82 -7.58 -8.53
N GLY A 238 20.55 -6.48 -8.73
CA GLY A 238 20.38 -5.56 -9.85
C GLY A 238 18.98 -4.91 -9.92
N MET A 239 18.29 -4.81 -8.78
CA MET A 239 16.95 -4.24 -8.70
C MET A 239 17.02 -2.73 -8.66
N VAL A 240 16.46 -2.08 -9.68
CA VAL A 240 16.36 -0.62 -9.73
C VAL A 240 15.20 -0.19 -8.81
N GLU A 241 15.49 0.63 -7.80
CA GLU A 241 14.44 1.29 -7.03
C GLU A 241 13.66 2.23 -7.96
N ALA A 242 12.33 2.10 -7.96
CA ALA A 242 11.49 3.01 -8.72
C ALA A 242 11.57 4.39 -8.09
N GLU A 243 12.08 5.37 -8.82
CA GLU A 243 12.05 6.76 -8.36
C GLU A 243 10.59 7.23 -8.17
N PRO A 244 10.29 8.00 -7.13
CA PRO A 244 8.95 8.53 -6.93
C PRO A 244 8.58 9.44 -8.11
N VAL A 245 7.48 9.08 -8.79
CA VAL A 245 6.96 9.91 -9.87
C VAL A 245 6.38 11.19 -9.26
N PRO A 246 6.80 12.39 -9.71
CA PRO A 246 6.29 13.64 -9.17
C PRO A 246 4.77 13.73 -9.26
N ALA A 247 4.12 14.25 -8.22
CA ALA A 247 2.69 14.48 -8.20
C ALA A 247 2.26 15.39 -9.37
N ALA A 248 1.40 14.85 -10.25
CA ALA A 248 0.85 15.63 -11.33
C ALA A 248 -0.33 16.45 -10.79
N HIS A 249 -0.20 17.77 -10.80
CA HIS A 249 -1.31 18.66 -10.47
C HIS A 249 -2.52 18.43 -11.40
N ARG A 250 -3.73 18.82 -10.97
CA ARG A 250 -4.97 18.80 -11.78
C ARG A 250 -4.84 19.67 -13.05
N LYS A 251 -4.04 19.24 -13.99
CA LYS A 251 -3.94 19.88 -15.30
C LYS A 251 -4.77 19.08 -16.30
N VAL A 252 -5.66 19.75 -16.99
CA VAL A 252 -6.37 19.19 -18.14
C VAL A 252 -5.40 19.22 -19.31
N GLY A 253 -5.16 18.06 -19.91
CA GLY A 253 -4.33 17.94 -21.12
C GLY A 253 -4.97 18.61 -22.33
N ALA A 254 -4.20 18.82 -23.39
CA ALA A 254 -4.68 19.40 -24.64
C ALA A 254 -5.82 18.57 -25.29
N ASP A 255 -5.87 17.27 -25.01
CA ASP A 255 -6.92 16.33 -25.42
C ASP A 255 -8.16 16.35 -24.49
N GLY A 256 -8.19 17.25 -23.51
CA GLY A 256 -9.24 17.38 -22.53
C GLY A 256 -9.28 16.26 -21.47
N THR A 257 -8.22 15.44 -21.33
CA THR A 257 -8.11 14.45 -20.25
C THR A 257 -7.54 15.07 -18.97
N LEU A 258 -7.91 14.53 -17.82
CA LEU A 258 -7.26 14.87 -16.55
C LEU A 258 -5.85 14.27 -16.50
N SER A 259 -4.98 14.89 -15.70
CA SER A 259 -3.64 14.37 -15.46
C SER A 259 -3.69 12.90 -15.01
N GLN A 260 -2.80 12.11 -15.59
CA GLN A 260 -2.64 10.69 -15.30
C GLN A 260 -1.36 10.49 -14.49
N PHE A 261 -1.32 9.43 -13.68
CA PHE A 261 -0.15 9.07 -12.89
C PHE A 261 0.01 7.55 -12.84
N VAL A 262 1.22 7.11 -12.54
CA VAL A 262 1.52 5.69 -12.30
C VAL A 262 1.75 5.51 -10.80
N PRO A 263 0.95 4.69 -10.11
CA PRO A 263 1.15 4.42 -8.69
C PRO A 263 2.48 3.73 -8.42
N THR A 264 3.23 4.21 -7.44
CA THR A 264 4.54 3.67 -7.05
C THR A 264 4.48 2.18 -6.71
N ARG A 265 3.44 1.75 -5.95
CA ARG A 265 3.21 0.33 -5.64
C ARG A 265 3.05 -0.54 -6.88
N ARG A 266 2.42 -0.03 -7.94
CA ARG A 266 2.29 -0.79 -9.19
C ARG A 266 3.61 -0.98 -9.90
N VAL A 267 4.43 0.08 -9.99
CA VAL A 267 5.77 -0.01 -10.58
C VAL A 267 6.59 -1.04 -9.81
N ARG A 268 6.55 -0.96 -8.49
CA ARG A 268 7.23 -1.89 -7.59
C ARG A 268 6.74 -3.34 -7.79
N LEU A 269 5.42 -3.55 -7.85
CA LEU A 269 4.83 -4.87 -8.08
C LEU A 269 5.32 -5.49 -9.39
N TYR A 270 5.27 -4.75 -10.50
CA TYR A 270 5.72 -5.27 -11.80
C TYR A 270 7.22 -5.54 -11.83
N ASN A 271 8.03 -4.68 -11.22
CA ASN A 271 9.46 -4.92 -11.08
C ASN A 271 9.72 -6.24 -10.33
N TYR A 272 9.02 -6.49 -9.23
CA TYR A 272 9.18 -7.73 -8.47
C TYR A 272 8.68 -8.96 -9.24
N LEU A 273 7.53 -8.89 -9.90
CA LEU A 273 7.00 -10.01 -10.69
C LEU A 273 7.97 -10.43 -11.80
N GLN A 274 8.67 -9.49 -12.45
CA GLN A 274 9.71 -9.81 -13.45
C GLN A 274 10.88 -10.61 -12.86
N HIS A 275 11.18 -10.44 -11.56
CA HIS A 275 12.23 -11.19 -10.87
C HIS A 275 11.73 -12.52 -10.29
N VAL A 276 10.42 -12.66 -10.06
CA VAL A 276 9.79 -13.91 -9.62
C VAL A 276 9.81 -14.92 -10.76
N GLY A 277 9.34 -14.55 -11.96
CA GLY A 277 9.29 -15.46 -13.11
C GLY A 277 8.53 -14.87 -14.29
N GLN A 278 8.19 -15.74 -15.22
CA GLN A 278 7.31 -15.43 -16.35
C GLN A 278 5.87 -15.86 -16.03
N PRO A 279 4.86 -15.16 -16.54
CA PRO A 279 3.48 -15.56 -16.34
C PRO A 279 3.22 -16.95 -16.89
N THR A 280 2.63 -17.82 -16.09
CA THR A 280 2.27 -19.20 -16.41
C THR A 280 0.76 -19.39 -16.56
N ALA A 281 -0.04 -18.38 -16.17
CA ALA A 281 -1.49 -18.36 -16.26
C ALA A 281 -1.96 -17.23 -17.18
N ASP A 282 -3.05 -17.46 -17.92
CA ASP A 282 -3.67 -16.46 -18.80
C ASP A 282 -4.47 -15.43 -18.00
N GLU A 283 -4.99 -15.82 -16.84
CA GLU A 283 -5.80 -14.98 -15.96
C GLU A 283 -5.37 -15.15 -14.51
N VAL A 284 -5.49 -14.10 -13.72
CA VAL A 284 -5.21 -14.10 -12.27
C VAL A 284 -6.25 -13.26 -11.54
N GLU A 285 -6.81 -13.81 -10.47
CA GLU A 285 -7.68 -13.05 -9.58
C GLU A 285 -6.85 -12.21 -8.62
N THR A 286 -7.04 -10.89 -8.68
CA THR A 286 -6.30 -9.94 -7.86
C THR A 286 -7.08 -8.65 -7.69
N ARG A 287 -6.93 -7.98 -6.54
CA ARG A 287 -7.53 -6.67 -6.27
C ARG A 287 -6.73 -5.48 -6.81
N VAL A 288 -5.53 -5.69 -7.34
CA VAL A 288 -4.61 -4.61 -7.76
C VAL A 288 -4.48 -4.44 -9.27
N ILE A 289 -4.96 -5.39 -10.08
CA ILE A 289 -4.99 -5.32 -11.53
C ILE A 289 -6.41 -5.61 -11.98
N GLY A 290 -6.99 -4.78 -12.83
CA GLY A 290 -8.38 -4.91 -13.25
C GLY A 290 -8.55 -5.09 -14.75
N ALA A 291 -9.63 -5.79 -15.11
CA ALA A 291 -10.19 -5.81 -16.45
C ALA A 291 -11.47 -4.96 -16.50
N VAL A 292 -11.72 -4.32 -17.63
CA VAL A 292 -12.95 -3.57 -17.88
C VAL A 292 -13.65 -4.20 -19.08
N SER A 293 -14.87 -4.66 -18.84
CA SER A 293 -15.79 -5.08 -19.91
C SER A 293 -16.74 -3.94 -20.25
N ILE A 294 -17.02 -3.76 -21.53
CA ILE A 294 -17.89 -2.70 -22.02
C ILE A 294 -19.03 -3.33 -22.81
N ASP A 295 -20.25 -3.05 -22.39
CA ASP A 295 -21.44 -3.42 -23.16
C ASP A 295 -21.53 -2.50 -24.38
N ALA A 296 -21.18 -3.04 -25.55
CA ALA A 296 -21.18 -2.30 -26.81
C ALA A 296 -22.58 -1.84 -27.24
N GLN A 297 -23.66 -2.45 -26.72
CA GLN A 297 -25.05 -2.05 -27.06
C GLN A 297 -25.48 -0.84 -26.22
N LYS A 298 -24.96 -0.72 -25.00
CA LYS A 298 -25.25 0.41 -24.11
C LYS A 298 -24.30 1.60 -24.29
N CYS A 299 -23.06 1.33 -24.68
CA CYS A 299 -22.01 2.35 -24.73
C CYS A 299 -22.29 3.40 -25.80
N SER A 300 -22.57 4.64 -25.38
CA SER A 300 -22.73 5.81 -26.28
C SER A 300 -21.42 6.36 -26.87
N SER A 301 -20.28 5.74 -26.59
CA SER A 301 -18.95 6.19 -26.98
C SER A 301 -18.60 7.64 -26.52
N CYS A 302 -19.19 8.10 -25.43
CA CYS A 302 -18.95 9.44 -24.88
C CYS A 302 -17.50 9.66 -24.37
N ARG A 303 -16.75 8.58 -24.14
CA ARG A 303 -15.33 8.55 -23.70
C ARG A 303 -15.05 9.20 -22.36
N MET A 304 -16.07 9.45 -21.52
CA MET A 304 -15.90 10.00 -20.17
C MET A 304 -15.01 9.12 -19.31
N CYS A 305 -15.14 7.79 -19.41
CA CYS A 305 -14.27 6.83 -18.71
C CYS A 305 -12.77 7.03 -19.04
N ALA A 306 -12.42 7.42 -20.26
CA ALA A 306 -11.05 7.73 -20.64
C ALA A 306 -10.60 9.11 -20.13
N VAL A 307 -11.48 10.12 -20.09
CA VAL A 307 -11.18 11.46 -19.58
C VAL A 307 -10.76 11.42 -18.12
N PHE A 308 -11.48 10.64 -17.31
CA PHE A 308 -11.29 10.62 -15.86
C PHE A 308 -10.36 9.49 -15.37
N CYS A 309 -9.97 8.52 -16.22
CA CYS A 309 -9.13 7.42 -15.81
C CYS A 309 -7.82 7.91 -15.18
N PRO A 310 -7.56 7.65 -13.89
CA PRO A 310 -6.42 8.23 -13.18
C PRO A 310 -5.07 7.70 -13.66
N THR A 311 -5.04 6.50 -14.23
CA THR A 311 -3.80 5.85 -14.69
C THR A 311 -3.67 5.79 -16.20
N GLY A 312 -4.69 6.28 -16.94
CA GLY A 312 -4.72 6.12 -18.40
C GLY A 312 -4.89 4.66 -18.86
N ALA A 313 -5.43 3.79 -17.98
CA ALA A 313 -5.78 2.42 -18.37
C ALA A 313 -6.84 2.40 -19.47
N ILE A 314 -7.75 3.36 -19.45
CA ILE A 314 -8.68 3.61 -20.55
C ILE A 314 -8.21 4.86 -21.27
N LYS A 315 -8.00 4.76 -22.58
CA LYS A 315 -7.60 5.87 -23.46
C LYS A 315 -8.60 6.06 -24.57
N LYS A 316 -8.73 7.30 -25.04
CA LYS A 316 -9.49 7.61 -26.26
C LYS A 316 -8.78 6.99 -27.46
N LEU A 317 -9.55 6.37 -28.35
CA LEU A 317 -9.13 5.94 -29.68
C LEU A 317 -9.76 6.86 -30.71
N ASP A 318 -8.96 7.42 -31.60
CA ASP A 318 -9.39 8.28 -32.71
C ASP A 318 -8.32 8.18 -33.80
N GLU A 319 -8.27 7.05 -34.49
CA GLU A 319 -7.27 6.74 -35.49
C GLU A 319 -7.91 6.03 -36.68
N GLY A 320 -7.58 6.43 -37.89
CA GLY A 320 -8.00 5.74 -39.11
C GLY A 320 -9.51 5.67 -39.32
N GLY A 321 -10.28 6.62 -38.80
CA GLY A 321 -11.75 6.61 -38.83
C GLY A 321 -12.40 5.70 -37.78
N VAL A 322 -11.61 5.07 -36.91
CA VAL A 322 -12.09 4.31 -35.77
C VAL A 322 -12.16 5.23 -34.56
N PHE A 323 -13.33 5.30 -33.94
CA PHE A 323 -13.63 6.16 -32.82
C PHE A 323 -14.11 5.31 -31.62
N GLY A 324 -13.48 5.50 -30.46
CA GLY A 324 -13.85 4.71 -29.29
C GLY A 324 -12.89 4.84 -28.13
N ILE A 325 -12.66 3.73 -27.45
CA ILE A 325 -11.71 3.63 -26.34
C ILE A 325 -10.88 2.35 -26.44
N VAL A 326 -9.69 2.40 -25.86
CA VAL A 326 -8.79 1.24 -25.68
C VAL A 326 -8.56 1.05 -24.20
N HIS A 327 -8.70 -0.18 -23.71
CA HIS A 327 -8.36 -0.56 -22.35
C HIS A 327 -7.03 -1.31 -22.28
N ARG A 328 -6.21 -0.93 -21.29
CA ARG A 328 -4.94 -1.58 -20.95
C ARG A 328 -5.02 -2.15 -19.53
N PRO A 329 -5.26 -3.45 -19.35
CA PRO A 329 -5.40 -4.07 -18.03
C PRO A 329 -4.19 -3.82 -17.13
N SER A 330 -2.97 -3.86 -17.69
CA SER A 330 -1.73 -3.61 -16.95
C SER A 330 -1.67 -2.24 -16.27
N ALA A 331 -2.41 -1.25 -16.72
CA ALA A 331 -2.52 0.06 -16.09
C ALA A 331 -3.77 0.21 -15.20
N CYS A 332 -4.72 -0.73 -15.24
CA CYS A 332 -5.96 -0.67 -14.46
C CYS A 332 -5.72 -1.09 -13.02
N MET A 333 -6.16 -0.27 -12.06
CA MET A 333 -6.01 -0.51 -10.61
C MET A 333 -7.34 -0.77 -9.90
N GLN A 334 -8.36 -1.17 -10.63
CA GLN A 334 -9.69 -1.48 -10.08
C GLN A 334 -10.30 -0.37 -9.20
N CYS A 335 -10.03 0.89 -9.54
CA CYS A 335 -10.59 2.01 -8.77
C CYS A 335 -12.08 2.24 -9.02
N ARG A 336 -12.65 1.62 -10.07
CA ARG A 336 -14.05 1.67 -10.48
C ARG A 336 -14.57 3.07 -10.84
N LEU A 337 -13.70 4.07 -10.97
CA LEU A 337 -14.12 5.43 -11.33
C LEU A 337 -14.87 5.45 -12.68
N CYS A 338 -14.45 4.63 -13.65
CA CYS A 338 -15.11 4.51 -14.96
C CYS A 338 -16.56 4.05 -14.86
N GLU A 339 -16.92 3.24 -13.86
CA GLU A 339 -18.29 2.81 -13.58
C GLU A 339 -19.11 3.96 -12.97
N HIS A 340 -18.57 4.63 -11.94
CA HIS A 340 -19.27 5.73 -11.25
C HIS A 340 -19.61 6.91 -12.15
N ILE A 341 -18.81 7.16 -13.18
CA ILE A 341 -19.00 8.31 -14.08
C ILE A 341 -19.71 7.95 -15.39
N CYS A 342 -19.99 6.66 -15.62
CA CYS A 342 -20.65 6.23 -16.84
C CYS A 342 -22.12 6.71 -16.85
N PRO A 343 -22.54 7.49 -17.86
CA PRO A 343 -23.93 7.95 -17.92
C PRO A 343 -24.91 6.83 -18.29
N GLU A 344 -24.40 5.74 -18.87
CA GLU A 344 -25.22 4.65 -19.37
C GLU A 344 -25.41 3.49 -18.35
N GLN A 345 -24.71 3.48 -17.25
CA GLN A 345 -24.68 2.49 -16.14
C GLN A 345 -25.08 1.07 -16.48
#